data_1d6fb680e6711e30aad8851d89f847a2
#
_entry.id   1d6fb680e6711e30aad8851d89f847a2
#
_cell.length_a   1.000
_cell.length_b   1.000
_cell.length_c   1.000
_cell.angle_alpha   90.00
_cell.angle_beta   90.00
_cell.angle_gamma   90.00
#
_symmetry.space_group_name_H-M   'P 1'
#
loop_
_entity.id
_entity.type
_entity.pdbx_description
1 polymer ?
#
loop_
_entity_poly.entity_id
_entity_poly.type
_entity_poly.pdbx_seq_one_letter_code
_entity_poly.pdbx_strand_id
1 'polypeptide(L)'
;MILTVLKALWSCFWVLLKPCLFVLIPLAAVFGISFYVAYKRKKKSGTAHREVIAHYNPKADVSIFTKLFVQLPRQFWDNFYNIKVGEFRRHGIIMYTGKQGMGKTLTMTHDILQLKYQYPSLKIGTNYGLNNEDFVIDDWRKLVDYNNGKLGVLCAIDECQNWFSSAQSKNFPPRMLATVTQNRKNKRVIFMTSHFFTNVSKPIRLHCTEVRQCRTFLKCFTVVKRSVQA
;
A
#
# COMPACT_ATOMS: atom_id res chain seq x y z
N MET A 1 45.84 25.76 14.66
CA MET A 1 44.87 25.32 15.68
C MET A 1 43.64 24.58 15.06
N ILE A 2 42.93 25.16 14.10
CA ILE A 2 41.74 24.50 13.49
C ILE A 2 42.09 23.18 12.78
N LEU A 3 43.20 23.15 12.03
CA LEU A 3 43.65 21.98 11.27
C LEU A 3 44.10 20.80 12.16
N THR A 4 44.66 21.10 13.33
CA THR A 4 45.04 20.09 14.34
C THR A 4 43.80 19.48 15.02
N VAL A 5 42.80 20.29 15.31
CA VAL A 5 41.54 19.83 15.86
C VAL A 5 40.78 18.93 14.84
N LEU A 6 40.74 19.32 13.58
CA LEU A 6 40.14 18.51 12.48
C LEU A 6 40.87 17.17 12.30
N LYS A 7 42.19 17.13 12.36
CA LYS A 7 42.97 15.88 12.29
C LYS A 7 42.71 14.99 13.49
N ALA A 8 42.59 15.54 14.69
CA ALA A 8 42.25 14.79 15.90
C ALA A 8 40.86 14.21 15.82
N LEU A 9 39.86 14.98 15.41
CA LEU A 9 38.50 14.49 15.17
C LEU A 9 38.43 13.38 14.13
N TRP A 10 39.20 13.52 13.03
CA TRP A 10 39.29 12.52 11.98
C TRP A 10 39.95 11.22 12.49
N SER A 11 41.00 11.30 13.30
CA SER A 11 41.60 10.11 13.89
C SER A 11 40.69 9.42 14.90
N CYS A 12 39.99 10.15 15.76
CA CYS A 12 38.97 9.60 16.67
C CYS A 12 37.84 8.92 15.92
N PHE A 13 37.34 9.53 14.85
CA PHE A 13 36.32 8.94 13.99
C PHE A 13 36.76 7.58 13.41
N TRP A 14 38.01 7.50 12.90
CA TRP A 14 38.54 6.25 12.35
C TRP A 14 38.79 5.18 13.41
N VAL A 15 39.17 5.54 14.62
CA VAL A 15 39.35 4.60 15.74
C VAL A 15 38.02 3.94 16.15
N LEU A 16 36.91 4.70 16.11
CA LEU A 16 35.59 4.19 16.39
C LEU A 16 34.98 3.40 15.21
N LEU A 17 35.27 3.84 13.98
CA LEU A 17 34.70 3.23 12.77
C LEU A 17 35.34 1.88 12.42
N LYS A 18 36.65 1.71 12.63
CA LYS A 18 37.36 0.48 12.29
C LYS A 18 36.78 -0.78 12.94
N PRO A 19 36.52 -0.85 14.27
CA PRO A 19 35.95 -2.02 14.88
C PRO A 19 34.53 -2.29 14.38
N CYS A 20 33.73 -1.25 14.12
CA CYS A 20 32.39 -1.41 13.54
C CYS A 20 32.46 -2.00 12.13
N LEU A 21 33.37 -1.52 11.27
CA LEU A 21 33.56 -2.05 9.93
C LEU A 21 34.04 -3.50 9.96
N PHE A 22 34.92 -3.84 10.90
CA PHE A 22 35.43 -5.21 11.04
C PHE A 22 34.35 -6.24 11.36
N VAL A 23 33.28 -5.82 12.06
CA VAL A 23 32.11 -6.66 12.35
C VAL A 23 31.07 -6.58 11.23
N LEU A 24 30.81 -5.37 10.69
CA LEU A 24 29.76 -5.15 9.69
C LEU A 24 30.09 -5.77 8.32
N ILE A 25 31.36 -5.74 7.90
CA ILE A 25 31.76 -6.30 6.60
C ILE A 25 31.52 -7.81 6.52
N PRO A 26 32.01 -8.65 7.47
CA PRO A 26 31.72 -10.08 7.41
C PRO A 26 30.23 -10.40 7.58
N LEU A 27 29.48 -9.63 8.38
CA LEU A 27 28.05 -9.78 8.53
C LEU A 27 27.32 -9.48 7.21
N ALA A 28 27.68 -8.41 6.52
CA ALA A 28 27.16 -8.05 5.20
C ALA A 28 27.51 -9.11 4.14
N ALA A 29 28.75 -9.67 4.20
CA ALA A 29 29.17 -10.74 3.30
C ALA A 29 28.33 -12.03 3.52
N VAL A 30 28.12 -12.44 4.76
CA VAL A 30 27.27 -13.60 5.08
C VAL A 30 25.84 -13.36 4.62
N PHE A 31 25.32 -12.16 4.82
CA PHE A 31 23.98 -11.79 4.35
C PHE A 31 23.90 -11.84 2.82
N GLY A 32 24.87 -11.25 2.11
CA GLY A 32 24.96 -11.28 0.64
C GLY A 32 25.06 -12.70 0.09
N ILE A 33 25.88 -13.57 0.71
CA ILE A 33 26.00 -14.97 0.31
C ILE A 33 24.67 -15.71 0.51
N SER A 34 23.99 -15.49 1.62
CA SER A 34 22.69 -16.14 1.89
C SER A 34 21.62 -15.72 0.87
N PHE A 35 21.58 -14.44 0.50
CA PHE A 35 20.70 -13.92 -0.57
C PHE A 35 21.04 -14.56 -1.93
N TYR A 36 22.32 -14.63 -2.28
CA TYR A 36 22.75 -15.25 -3.54
C TYR A 36 22.40 -16.74 -3.60
N VAL A 37 22.62 -17.50 -2.53
CA VAL A 37 22.26 -18.90 -2.45
C VAL A 37 20.74 -19.10 -2.56
N ALA A 38 19.95 -18.28 -1.88
CA ALA A 38 18.50 -18.32 -1.98
C ALA A 38 18.02 -18.00 -3.41
N TYR A 39 18.62 -16.99 -4.07
CA TYR A 39 18.37 -16.67 -5.47
C TYR A 39 18.65 -17.85 -6.40
N LYS A 40 19.86 -18.45 -6.29
CA LYS A 40 20.27 -19.58 -7.14
C LYS A 40 19.37 -20.82 -6.95
N ARG A 41 18.96 -21.11 -5.71
CA ARG A 41 18.01 -22.19 -5.41
C ARG A 41 16.65 -21.92 -6.04
N LYS A 42 16.13 -20.71 -5.95
CA LYS A 42 14.84 -20.33 -6.53
C LYS A 42 14.86 -20.38 -8.06
N LYS A 43 15.93 -19.88 -8.69
CA LYS A 43 16.12 -19.97 -10.14
C LYS A 43 16.16 -21.42 -10.64
N LYS A 44 16.74 -22.33 -9.86
CA LYS A 44 16.81 -23.78 -10.20
C LYS A 44 15.49 -24.51 -9.98
N SER A 45 14.68 -24.12 -8.98
CA SER A 45 13.39 -24.77 -8.66
C SER A 45 12.24 -24.38 -9.61
N GLY A 46 12.45 -23.40 -10.50
CA GLY A 46 11.40 -22.87 -11.38
C GLY A 46 10.29 -22.16 -10.61
N THR A 47 9.32 -21.64 -11.36
CA THR A 47 8.14 -20.95 -10.81
C THR A 47 7.01 -21.92 -10.40
N ALA A 48 7.34 -23.13 -10.01
CA ALA A 48 6.36 -24.09 -9.54
C ALA A 48 5.66 -23.50 -8.31
N HIS A 49 4.40 -23.20 -8.48
CA HIS A 49 3.51 -22.63 -7.47
C HIS A 49 3.23 -23.74 -6.44
N ARG A 50 4.11 -23.86 -5.48
CA ARG A 50 3.85 -24.67 -4.29
C ARG A 50 2.96 -23.83 -3.38
N GLU A 51 1.68 -24.14 -3.30
CA GLU A 51 0.86 -23.68 -2.20
C GLU A 51 1.47 -24.26 -0.92
N VAL A 52 2.30 -23.46 -0.30
CA VAL A 52 2.79 -23.78 1.04
C VAL A 52 1.63 -23.50 1.97
N ILE A 53 0.84 -24.54 2.24
CA ILE A 53 0.00 -24.56 3.43
C ILE A 53 0.99 -24.56 4.58
N ALA A 54 1.25 -23.37 5.10
CA ALA A 54 2.10 -23.20 6.27
C ALA A 54 1.36 -23.80 7.46
N HIS A 55 1.63 -25.06 7.78
CA HIS A 55 1.25 -25.60 9.07
C HIS A 55 2.00 -24.79 10.12
N TYR A 56 1.28 -23.90 10.79
CA TYR A 56 1.80 -23.15 11.92
C TYR A 56 2.15 -24.14 13.02
N ASN A 57 3.45 -24.32 13.28
CA ASN A 57 3.94 -25.09 14.41
C ASN A 57 4.40 -24.11 15.50
N PRO A 58 3.61 -23.88 16.55
CA PRO A 58 3.93 -22.91 17.61
C PRO A 58 5.17 -23.28 18.43
N LYS A 59 5.63 -24.55 18.37
CA LYS A 59 6.81 -25.03 19.10
C LYS A 59 8.12 -24.83 18.34
N ALA A 60 8.09 -24.44 17.10
CA ALA A 60 9.29 -24.16 16.31
C ALA A 60 9.74 -22.70 16.48
N ASP A 61 10.21 -22.33 17.67
CA ASP A 61 10.84 -21.03 17.85
C ASP A 61 12.24 -21.06 17.27
N VAL A 62 12.37 -20.55 16.07
CA VAL A 62 13.61 -20.54 15.30
C VAL A 62 14.43 -19.33 15.73
N SER A 63 15.73 -19.53 15.99
CA SER A 63 16.68 -18.48 16.35
C SER A 63 16.57 -17.25 15.42
N ILE A 64 16.75 -16.05 15.96
CA ILE A 64 16.73 -14.79 15.23
C ILE A 64 17.72 -14.81 14.06
N PHE A 65 18.89 -15.42 14.23
CA PHE A 65 19.88 -15.57 13.16
C PHE A 65 19.34 -16.39 11.99
N THR A 66 18.64 -17.49 12.26
CA THR A 66 18.03 -18.31 11.19
C THR A 66 16.90 -17.55 10.50
N LYS A 67 16.10 -16.77 11.24
CA LYS A 67 15.07 -15.91 10.66
C LYS A 67 15.69 -14.87 9.71
N LEU A 68 16.77 -14.22 10.13
CA LEU A 68 17.41 -13.14 9.38
C LEU A 68 18.21 -13.65 8.16
N PHE A 69 19.04 -14.68 8.35
CA PHE A 69 19.99 -15.11 7.31
C PHE A 69 19.47 -16.22 6.39
N VAL A 70 18.46 -16.97 6.79
CA VAL A 70 17.91 -18.08 5.99
C VAL A 70 16.48 -17.81 5.55
N GLN A 71 15.60 -17.49 6.49
CA GLN A 71 14.17 -17.33 6.17
C GLN A 71 13.88 -16.04 5.39
N LEU A 72 14.47 -14.90 5.80
CA LEU A 72 14.23 -13.61 5.15
C LEU A 72 14.69 -13.60 3.68
N PRO A 73 15.93 -14.00 3.30
CA PRO A 73 16.34 -14.06 1.91
C PRO A 73 15.47 -15.02 1.08
N ARG A 74 15.11 -16.17 1.66
CA ARG A 74 14.24 -17.14 0.99
C ARG A 74 12.85 -16.57 0.72
N GLN A 75 12.24 -15.95 1.72
CA GLN A 75 10.92 -15.35 1.61
C GLN A 75 10.91 -14.13 0.67
N PHE A 76 12.00 -13.34 0.68
CA PHE A 76 12.17 -12.23 -0.26
C PHE A 76 12.11 -12.71 -1.71
N TRP A 77 12.90 -13.73 -2.07
CA TRP A 77 12.90 -14.27 -3.42
C TRP A 77 11.61 -15.00 -3.76
N ASP A 78 11.00 -15.71 -2.82
CA ASP A 78 9.68 -16.32 -3.01
C ASP A 78 8.63 -15.27 -3.32
N ASN A 79 8.60 -14.17 -2.59
CA ASN A 79 7.69 -13.07 -2.85
C ASN A 79 7.97 -12.38 -4.18
N PHE A 80 9.25 -12.21 -4.54
CA PHE A 80 9.66 -11.58 -5.79
C PHE A 80 9.27 -12.40 -7.02
N TYR A 81 9.50 -13.72 -7.00
CA TYR A 81 9.17 -14.60 -8.13
C TYR A 81 7.68 -15.02 -8.18
N ASN A 82 6.98 -14.99 -7.04
CA ASN A 82 5.53 -15.26 -6.99
C ASN A 82 4.68 -14.07 -7.42
N ILE A 83 5.30 -13.03 -7.98
CA ILE A 83 4.60 -11.90 -8.60
C ILE A 83 3.89 -12.40 -9.84
N LYS A 84 2.59 -12.72 -9.73
CA LYS A 84 1.77 -13.02 -10.89
C LYS A 84 1.54 -11.74 -11.68
N VAL A 85 1.94 -11.75 -12.93
CA VAL A 85 1.60 -10.68 -13.87
C VAL A 85 0.08 -10.62 -13.98
N GLY A 86 -0.49 -9.43 -13.77
CA GLY A 86 -1.95 -9.22 -13.81
C GLY A 86 -2.68 -9.30 -12.45
N GLU A 87 -2.02 -9.71 -11.36
CA GLU A 87 -2.64 -9.66 -10.03
C GLU A 87 -2.70 -8.22 -9.50
N PHE A 88 -3.89 -7.79 -9.09
CA PHE A 88 -4.09 -6.46 -8.50
C PHE A 88 -3.48 -6.37 -7.10
N ARG A 89 -2.61 -5.37 -6.89
CA ARG A 89 -1.83 -5.26 -5.64
C ARG A 89 -2.21 -4.08 -4.76
N ARG A 90 -2.91 -3.09 -5.33
CA ARG A 90 -3.32 -1.94 -4.56
C ARG A 90 -4.50 -2.28 -3.67
N HIS A 91 -4.53 -1.70 -2.49
CA HIS A 91 -5.59 -1.87 -1.51
C HIS A 91 -5.66 -0.64 -0.60
N GLY A 92 -6.75 -0.52 0.14
CA GLY A 92 -6.95 0.56 1.09
C GLY A 92 -7.88 1.66 0.59
N ILE A 93 -7.93 2.74 1.33
CA ILE A 93 -8.77 3.90 1.03
C ILE A 93 -7.87 5.07 0.64
N ILE A 94 -8.14 5.67 -0.51
CA ILE A 94 -7.50 6.91 -0.96
C ILE A 94 -8.55 8.01 -0.97
N MET A 95 -8.30 9.07 -0.20
CA MET A 95 -9.23 10.18 -0.03
C MET A 95 -8.75 11.42 -0.79
N TYR A 96 -9.56 11.90 -1.71
CA TYR A 96 -9.34 13.15 -2.44
C TYR A 96 -10.07 14.28 -1.73
N THR A 97 -9.35 15.28 -1.23
CA THR A 97 -9.92 16.39 -0.47
C THR A 97 -9.65 17.74 -1.14
N GLY A 98 -10.53 18.70 -0.90
CA GLY A 98 -10.41 20.06 -1.43
C GLY A 98 -11.77 20.73 -1.58
N LYS A 99 -11.77 22.05 -1.64
CA LYS A 99 -13.01 22.84 -1.83
C LYS A 99 -13.71 22.45 -3.16
N GLN A 100 -14.95 22.84 -3.30
CA GLN A 100 -15.68 22.66 -4.55
C GLN A 100 -14.93 23.31 -5.74
N GLY A 101 -14.94 22.67 -6.90
CA GLY A 101 -14.23 23.15 -8.09
C GLY A 101 -12.70 22.93 -8.09
N MET A 102 -12.12 22.30 -7.06
CA MET A 102 -10.67 22.06 -6.97
C MET A 102 -10.19 20.77 -7.66
N GLY A 103 -10.98 20.22 -8.58
CA GLY A 103 -10.56 19.09 -9.43
C GLY A 103 -10.50 17.74 -8.73
N LYS A 104 -11.18 17.52 -7.59
CA LYS A 104 -11.19 16.24 -6.85
C LYS A 104 -11.64 15.07 -7.72
N THR A 105 -12.85 15.16 -8.26
CA THR A 105 -13.46 14.10 -9.08
C THR A 105 -12.65 13.88 -10.36
N LEU A 106 -12.15 14.95 -10.99
CA LEU A 106 -11.29 14.87 -12.17
C LEU A 106 -9.99 14.10 -11.87
N THR A 107 -9.32 14.44 -10.76
CA THR A 107 -8.10 13.75 -10.35
C THR A 107 -8.38 12.28 -10.01
N MET A 108 -9.47 12.01 -9.31
CA MET A 108 -9.91 10.65 -8.99
C MET A 108 -10.16 9.84 -10.27
N THR A 109 -10.89 10.40 -11.22
CA THR A 109 -11.17 9.76 -12.52
C THR A 109 -9.91 9.49 -13.32
N HIS A 110 -8.97 10.45 -13.37
CA HIS A 110 -7.67 10.26 -14.01
C HIS A 110 -6.91 9.07 -13.40
N ASP A 111 -6.86 8.96 -12.07
CA ASP A 111 -6.17 7.87 -11.38
C ASP A 111 -6.87 6.52 -11.60
N ILE A 112 -8.21 6.50 -11.72
CA ILE A 112 -8.99 5.30 -12.06
C ILE A 112 -8.60 4.81 -13.46
N LEU A 113 -8.56 5.70 -14.44
CA LEU A 113 -8.21 5.35 -15.82
C LEU A 113 -6.77 4.85 -15.92
N GLN A 114 -5.83 5.46 -15.20
CA GLN A 114 -4.46 4.96 -15.11
C GLN A 114 -4.40 3.54 -14.52
N LEU A 115 -5.17 3.26 -13.47
CA LEU A 115 -5.23 1.93 -12.87
C LEU A 115 -5.86 0.91 -13.80
N LYS A 116 -6.92 1.27 -14.52
CA LYS A 116 -7.55 0.39 -15.53
C LYS A 116 -6.61 0.06 -16.66
N TYR A 117 -5.81 1.04 -17.11
CA TYR A 117 -4.77 0.81 -18.11
C TYR A 117 -3.68 -0.17 -17.61
N GLN A 118 -3.24 -0.03 -16.35
CA GLN A 118 -2.25 -0.92 -15.74
C GLN A 118 -2.81 -2.32 -15.44
N TYR A 119 -4.10 -2.40 -15.13
CA TYR A 119 -4.80 -3.64 -14.74
C TYR A 119 -6.09 -3.78 -15.55
N PRO A 120 -6.05 -4.26 -16.80
CA PRO A 120 -7.24 -4.33 -17.65
C PRO A 120 -8.38 -5.17 -17.09
N SER A 121 -8.05 -6.21 -16.29
CA SER A 121 -9.01 -7.10 -15.64
C SER A 121 -9.63 -6.52 -14.35
N LEU A 122 -9.19 -5.33 -13.91
CA LEU A 122 -9.72 -4.65 -12.74
C LEU A 122 -11.19 -4.27 -12.98
N LYS A 123 -12.07 -4.61 -12.04
CA LYS A 123 -13.47 -4.20 -12.07
C LYS A 123 -13.64 -2.85 -11.39
N ILE A 124 -14.38 -1.95 -12.04
CA ILE A 124 -14.59 -0.58 -11.58
C ILE A 124 -16.06 -0.34 -11.32
N GLY A 125 -16.37 0.17 -10.13
CA GLY A 125 -17.69 0.67 -9.80
C GLY A 125 -17.63 2.12 -9.36
N THR A 126 -18.61 2.93 -9.77
CA THR A 126 -18.70 4.34 -9.38
C THR A 126 -20.12 4.73 -8.96
N ASN A 127 -20.28 5.84 -8.23
CA ASN A 127 -21.59 6.40 -7.89
C ASN A 127 -21.93 7.64 -8.71
N TYR A 128 -21.06 8.04 -9.65
CA TYR A 128 -21.24 9.28 -10.43
C TYR A 128 -21.31 9.05 -11.95
N GLY A 129 -21.35 7.78 -12.39
CA GLY A 129 -21.47 7.42 -13.81
C GLY A 129 -20.20 7.66 -14.61
N LEU A 130 -19.29 6.71 -14.61
CA LEU A 130 -18.08 6.74 -15.42
C LEU A 130 -18.29 5.91 -16.69
N ASN A 131 -17.96 6.45 -17.86
CA ASN A 131 -17.93 5.66 -19.07
C ASN A 131 -16.98 4.45 -18.90
N ASN A 132 -17.47 3.26 -19.22
CA ASN A 132 -16.77 1.98 -19.04
C ASN A 132 -16.63 1.51 -17.57
N GLU A 133 -17.53 1.94 -16.68
CA GLU A 133 -17.68 1.27 -15.39
C GLU A 133 -18.28 -0.13 -15.56
N ASP A 134 -17.88 -1.06 -14.70
CA ASP A 134 -18.38 -2.44 -14.73
C ASP A 134 -19.69 -2.58 -13.91
N PHE A 135 -19.91 -1.70 -12.92
CA PHE A 135 -21.13 -1.68 -12.11
C PHE A 135 -21.36 -0.30 -11.45
N VAL A 136 -22.62 0.03 -11.21
CA VAL A 136 -23.03 1.27 -10.54
C VAL A 136 -23.14 1.05 -9.03
N ILE A 137 -22.58 1.98 -8.26
CA ILE A 137 -22.65 1.99 -6.79
C ILE A 137 -23.73 2.99 -6.38
N ASP A 138 -24.94 2.53 -6.16
CA ASP A 138 -26.08 3.32 -5.69
C ASP A 138 -26.24 3.28 -4.16
N ASP A 139 -25.68 2.26 -3.50
CA ASP A 139 -25.68 2.08 -2.04
C ASP A 139 -24.32 1.55 -1.58
N TRP A 140 -23.90 1.93 -0.36
CA TRP A 140 -22.69 1.45 0.27
C TRP A 140 -22.64 -0.09 0.42
N ARG A 141 -23.79 -0.78 0.44
CA ARG A 141 -23.85 -2.25 0.50
C ARG A 141 -23.16 -2.91 -0.70
N LYS A 142 -23.28 -2.32 -1.88
CA LYS A 142 -22.57 -2.80 -3.08
C LYS A 142 -21.03 -2.78 -2.94
N LEU A 143 -20.49 -1.87 -2.11
CA LEU A 143 -19.07 -1.90 -1.75
C LEU A 143 -18.66 -3.15 -0.99
N VAL A 144 -19.58 -3.70 -0.20
CA VAL A 144 -19.34 -4.89 0.62
C VAL A 144 -19.46 -6.16 -0.22
N ASP A 145 -20.50 -6.24 -1.02
CA ASP A 145 -20.93 -7.49 -1.67
C ASP A 145 -20.14 -7.80 -2.94
N TYR A 146 -19.64 -6.77 -3.65
CA TYR A 146 -18.93 -6.99 -4.91
C TYR A 146 -17.49 -7.44 -4.70
N ASN A 147 -17.09 -8.56 -5.31
CA ASN A 147 -15.75 -9.13 -5.24
C ASN A 147 -15.31 -9.69 -6.60
N ASN A 148 -14.07 -9.45 -7.00
CA ASN A 148 -13.45 -9.95 -8.22
C ASN A 148 -12.22 -10.84 -7.95
N GLY A 149 -12.12 -11.37 -6.74
CA GLY A 149 -11.00 -12.23 -6.33
C GLY A 149 -9.64 -11.56 -6.48
N LYS A 150 -8.69 -12.26 -7.12
CA LYS A 150 -7.30 -11.79 -7.28
C LYS A 150 -7.13 -10.67 -8.32
N LEU A 151 -8.11 -10.49 -9.21
CA LEU A 151 -8.08 -9.47 -10.26
C LEU A 151 -8.38 -8.06 -9.72
N GLY A 152 -8.96 -7.98 -8.54
CA GLY A 152 -9.19 -6.74 -7.81
C GLY A 152 -10.44 -5.98 -8.19
N VAL A 153 -10.87 -5.11 -7.26
CA VAL A 153 -12.01 -4.21 -7.43
C VAL A 153 -11.61 -2.80 -7.02
N LEU A 154 -11.99 -1.83 -7.83
CA LEU A 154 -11.91 -0.42 -7.51
C LEU A 154 -13.32 0.12 -7.34
N CYS A 155 -13.61 0.70 -6.19
CA CYS A 155 -14.85 1.39 -5.90
C CYS A 155 -14.56 2.88 -5.76
N ALA A 156 -15.23 3.72 -6.53
CA ALA A 156 -15.07 5.17 -6.47
C ALA A 156 -16.37 5.83 -6.02
N ILE A 157 -16.28 6.62 -4.96
CA ILE A 157 -17.40 7.32 -4.34
C ILE A 157 -17.13 8.81 -4.35
N ASP A 158 -17.89 9.53 -5.14
CA ASP A 158 -17.87 10.97 -5.10
C ASP A 158 -18.76 11.47 -3.96
N GLU A 159 -18.29 12.51 -3.26
CA GLU A 159 -18.96 13.12 -2.10
C GLU A 159 -19.35 12.11 -1.00
N CYS A 160 -18.38 11.29 -0.59
CA CYS A 160 -18.60 10.19 0.37
C CYS A 160 -19.18 10.64 1.73
N GLN A 161 -19.10 11.93 2.10
CA GLN A 161 -19.72 12.46 3.30
C GLN A 161 -21.26 12.33 3.29
N ASN A 162 -21.89 12.16 2.10
CA ASN A 162 -23.32 11.96 2.00
C ASN A 162 -23.74 10.59 2.57
N TRP A 163 -22.88 9.58 2.46
CA TRP A 163 -23.12 8.25 3.02
C TRP A 163 -22.44 8.04 4.36
N PHE A 164 -21.29 8.64 4.57
CA PHE A 164 -20.42 8.42 5.72
C PHE A 164 -20.05 9.74 6.41
N SER A 165 -21.05 10.46 6.88
CA SER A 165 -20.87 11.72 7.59
C SER A 165 -20.16 11.52 8.92
N SER A 166 -19.32 12.48 9.31
CA SER A 166 -18.69 12.52 10.64
C SER A 166 -19.70 12.57 11.80
N ALA A 167 -20.86 13.20 11.58
CA ALA A 167 -21.94 13.24 12.55
C ALA A 167 -22.53 11.85 12.89
N GLN A 168 -22.47 10.94 11.94
CA GLN A 168 -23.01 9.56 12.07
C GLN A 168 -21.91 8.53 12.42
N SER A 169 -20.75 8.97 12.88
CA SER A 169 -19.63 8.06 13.17
C SER A 169 -19.93 6.99 14.22
N LYS A 170 -20.85 7.23 15.15
CA LYS A 170 -21.29 6.26 16.16
C LYS A 170 -22.15 5.15 15.56
N ASN A 171 -22.89 5.44 14.50
CA ASN A 171 -23.81 4.51 13.84
C ASN A 171 -23.20 3.93 12.56
N PHE A 172 -21.88 3.89 12.47
CA PHE A 172 -21.18 3.37 11.28
C PHE A 172 -21.48 1.88 11.08
N PRO A 173 -21.88 1.44 9.87
CA PRO A 173 -22.30 0.07 9.62
C PRO A 173 -21.19 -0.95 9.90
N PRO A 174 -21.42 -1.98 10.77
CA PRO A 174 -20.38 -2.97 11.09
C PRO A 174 -19.87 -3.75 9.87
N ARG A 175 -20.75 -4.06 8.90
CA ARG A 175 -20.36 -4.73 7.66
C ARG A 175 -19.41 -3.89 6.81
N MET A 176 -19.63 -2.57 6.75
CA MET A 176 -18.74 -1.66 6.05
C MET A 176 -17.39 -1.54 6.77
N LEU A 177 -17.37 -1.52 8.11
CA LEU A 177 -16.16 -1.53 8.89
C LEU A 177 -15.31 -2.78 8.60
N ALA A 178 -15.92 -3.96 8.59
CA ALA A 178 -15.26 -5.21 8.24
C ALA A 178 -14.68 -5.18 6.81
N THR A 179 -15.39 -4.59 5.87
CA THR A 179 -14.93 -4.43 4.48
C THR A 179 -13.69 -3.55 4.39
N VAL A 180 -13.72 -2.41 5.05
CA VAL A 180 -12.61 -1.44 5.06
C VAL A 180 -11.35 -2.04 5.70
N THR A 181 -11.50 -2.79 6.79
CA THR A 181 -10.37 -3.47 7.45
C THR A 181 -9.78 -4.62 6.62
N GLN A 182 -10.59 -5.26 5.78
CA GLN A 182 -10.19 -6.40 4.96
C GLN A 182 -9.83 -6.05 3.50
N ASN A 183 -9.69 -4.79 3.16
CA ASN A 183 -9.40 -4.34 1.79
C ASN A 183 -8.18 -5.05 1.17
N ARG A 184 -7.13 -5.30 1.95
CA ARG A 184 -5.94 -6.02 1.49
C ARG A 184 -6.24 -7.46 1.09
N LYS A 185 -7.02 -8.18 1.89
CA LYS A 185 -7.41 -9.57 1.65
C LYS A 185 -8.28 -9.68 0.39
N ASN A 186 -9.18 -8.73 0.21
CA ASN A 186 -10.16 -8.71 -0.88
C ASN A 186 -9.62 -8.01 -2.15
N LYS A 187 -8.34 -7.61 -2.18
CA LYS A 187 -7.76 -6.90 -3.32
C LYS A 187 -8.62 -5.71 -3.74
N ARG A 188 -9.10 -4.94 -2.77
CA ARG A 188 -10.00 -3.82 -2.97
C ARG A 188 -9.30 -2.50 -2.69
N VAL A 189 -9.49 -1.55 -3.59
CA VAL A 189 -9.14 -0.16 -3.37
C VAL A 189 -10.41 0.69 -3.45
N ILE A 190 -10.56 1.62 -2.51
CA ILE A 190 -11.70 2.51 -2.44
C ILE A 190 -11.20 3.94 -2.61
N PHE A 191 -11.65 4.60 -3.66
CA PHE A 191 -11.41 6.01 -3.89
C PHE A 191 -12.62 6.80 -3.40
N MET A 192 -12.37 7.84 -2.64
CA MET A 192 -13.42 8.67 -2.07
C MET A 192 -13.08 10.15 -2.25
N THR A 193 -14.05 10.97 -2.59
CA THR A 193 -13.89 12.41 -2.53
C THR A 193 -14.63 12.99 -1.34
N SER A 194 -14.13 14.08 -0.78
CA SER A 194 -14.80 14.89 0.23
C SER A 194 -14.31 16.33 0.20
N HIS A 195 -15.12 17.27 0.63
CA HIS A 195 -14.69 18.67 0.76
C HIS A 195 -13.60 18.83 1.82
N PHE A 196 -13.79 18.22 2.99
CA PHE A 196 -12.84 18.21 4.08
C PHE A 196 -12.70 16.79 4.63
N PHE A 197 -11.48 16.41 4.98
CA PHE A 197 -11.20 15.11 5.58
C PHE A 197 -11.99 14.88 6.88
N THR A 198 -12.20 15.94 7.65
CA THR A 198 -12.93 15.91 8.93
C THR A 198 -14.43 15.66 8.78
N ASN A 199 -15.00 15.91 7.60
CA ASN A 199 -16.42 15.68 7.34
C ASN A 199 -16.78 14.20 7.18
N VAL A 200 -15.77 13.35 7.00
CA VAL A 200 -15.95 11.91 6.83
C VAL A 200 -15.91 11.21 8.19
N SER A 201 -16.67 10.15 8.34
CA SER A 201 -16.78 9.37 9.58
C SER A 201 -15.42 8.88 10.09
N LYS A 202 -15.25 8.88 11.43
CA LYS A 202 -14.00 8.48 12.08
C LYS A 202 -13.49 7.09 11.65
N PRO A 203 -14.31 6.04 11.52
CA PRO A 203 -13.85 4.73 11.07
C PRO A 203 -13.17 4.77 9.70
N ILE A 204 -13.72 5.49 8.72
CA ILE A 204 -13.08 5.62 7.39
C ILE A 204 -11.77 6.39 7.49
N ARG A 205 -11.74 7.48 8.26
CA ARG A 205 -10.52 8.28 8.42
C ARG A 205 -9.36 7.49 9.03
N LEU A 206 -9.65 6.62 10.02
CA LEU A 206 -8.64 5.77 10.67
C LEU A 206 -8.07 4.69 9.73
N HIS A 207 -8.85 4.26 8.72
CA HIS A 207 -8.42 3.26 7.75
C HIS A 207 -8.01 3.85 6.40
N CYS A 208 -7.97 5.18 6.30
CA CYS A 208 -7.49 5.88 5.12
C CYS A 208 -5.98 5.69 4.99
N THR A 209 -5.52 5.17 3.87
CA THR A 209 -4.09 4.92 3.61
C THR A 209 -3.38 6.13 3.03
N GLU A 210 -4.08 6.92 2.24
CA GLU A 210 -3.50 8.10 1.57
C GLU A 210 -4.55 9.20 1.44
N VAL A 211 -4.16 10.43 1.76
CA VAL A 211 -4.97 11.63 1.53
C VAL A 211 -4.32 12.45 0.42
N ARG A 212 -5.09 12.80 -0.59
CA ARG A 212 -4.71 13.61 -1.74
C ARG A 212 -5.44 14.94 -1.70
N GLN A 213 -4.74 15.98 -1.32
CA GLN A 213 -5.29 17.32 -1.32
C GLN A 213 -5.17 17.94 -2.71
N CYS A 214 -6.32 18.20 -3.35
CA CYS A 214 -6.41 18.79 -4.67
C CYS A 214 -6.54 20.32 -4.59
N ARG A 215 -5.77 21.03 -5.43
CA ARG A 215 -5.85 22.48 -5.61
C ARG A 215 -5.72 22.82 -7.08
N THR A 216 -6.75 23.45 -7.64
CA THR A 216 -6.74 23.89 -9.03
C THR A 216 -6.40 25.37 -9.11
N PHE A 217 -5.46 25.72 -9.97
CA PHE A 217 -5.04 27.08 -10.29
C PHE A 217 -5.52 27.44 -11.71
N LEU A 218 -5.98 28.66 -11.88
CA LEU A 218 -6.44 29.21 -13.17
C LEU A 218 -7.46 28.32 -13.91
N LYS A 219 -8.22 27.51 -13.17
CA LYS A 219 -9.21 26.53 -13.70
C LYS A 219 -8.66 25.49 -14.69
N CYS A 220 -7.35 25.41 -14.88
CA CYS A 220 -6.72 24.50 -15.86
C CYS A 220 -5.59 23.65 -15.28
N PHE A 221 -5.01 24.02 -14.15
CA PHE A 221 -3.87 23.31 -13.57
C PHE A 221 -4.18 22.81 -12.15
N THR A 222 -4.23 21.52 -11.95
CA THR A 222 -4.51 20.90 -10.64
C THR A 222 -3.25 20.32 -10.02
N VAL A 223 -2.88 20.81 -8.85
CA VAL A 223 -1.80 20.29 -8.03
C VAL A 223 -2.38 19.36 -6.96
N VAL A 224 -1.74 18.20 -6.79
CA VAL A 224 -2.15 17.20 -5.81
C VAL A 224 -1.05 16.98 -4.79
N LYS A 225 -1.29 17.39 -3.53
CA LYS A 225 -0.41 17.09 -2.41
C LYS A 225 -0.82 15.75 -1.80
N ARG A 226 0.09 14.78 -1.78
CA ARG A 226 -0.12 13.45 -1.21
C ARG A 226 0.41 13.40 0.22
N SER A 227 -0.40 12.85 1.14
CA SER A 227 -0.01 12.53 2.51
C SER A 227 -0.36 11.09 2.79
N VAL A 228 0.62 10.28 3.15
CA VAL A 228 0.40 8.90 3.60
C VAL A 228 0.13 8.96 5.09
N GLN A 229 -0.94 8.31 5.55
CA GLN A 229 -1.19 8.11 6.97
C GLN A 229 -0.40 6.87 7.41
N ALA A 230 0.55 7.09 8.32
CA ALA A 230 1.35 6.03 8.94
C ALA A 230 0.57 5.31 10.04
#